data_c77a0a4b1b145d338b4c6beb900dfcbe
#
_entry.id   c77a0a4b1b145d338b4c6beb900dfcbe
#
_cell.length_a   1.000
_cell.length_b   1.000
_cell.length_c   1.000
_cell.angle_alpha   90.00
_cell.angle_beta   90.00
_cell.angle_gamma   90.00
#
_symmetry.space_group_name_H-M   'P 1'
#
loop_
_entity.id
_entity.type
_entity.pdbx_description
1 polymer ?
#
loop_
_entity_poly.entity_id
_entity_poly.type
_entity_poly.pdbx_seq_one_letter_code
_entity_poly.pdbx_strand_id
1 'polypeptide(L)'
;AVSKMLNELQEDLSKIHESSNRSLMIIFLHSLAYRTKQFRNQMDAINNKTKEVLTSMCDNMGLDEKLKRKTLEANCSTGINTQLYQILGIKPVLKTMQMLQNNYDWYEAVNNTDLDFVISDNPAQAVRLGFNDICFPISCNKAIIFRIKDKTEPLISKDMPVNGVINLSLNSVIAYNSMQLAEGQNFLFGTSNAIKCMKKLWEVSQTIRKKRK
;
A
#
# COMPACT_ATOMS: atom_id res chain seq x y z
N ALA A 1 12.96 5.87 -15.95
CA ALA A 1 13.14 4.47 -15.56
C ALA A 1 11.78 3.81 -15.24
N VAL A 2 11.03 4.29 -14.24
CA VAL A 2 9.74 3.69 -13.81
C VAL A 2 8.70 3.65 -14.93
N SER A 3 8.49 4.74 -15.66
CA SER A 3 7.52 4.77 -16.78
C SER A 3 7.86 3.74 -17.85
N LYS A 4 9.16 3.57 -18.17
CA LYS A 4 9.61 2.54 -19.12
C LYS A 4 9.27 1.14 -18.62
N MET A 5 9.59 0.84 -17.36
CA MET A 5 9.24 -0.44 -16.73
C MET A 5 7.74 -0.71 -16.75
N LEU A 6 6.90 0.28 -16.40
CA LEU A 6 5.44 0.11 -16.39
C LEU A 6 4.90 -0.15 -17.80
N ASN A 7 5.41 0.52 -18.83
CA ASN A 7 5.03 0.25 -20.21
C ASN A 7 5.43 -1.16 -20.65
N GLU A 8 6.65 -1.59 -20.32
CA GLU A 8 7.13 -2.95 -20.61
C GLU A 8 6.27 -4.02 -19.91
N LEU A 9 5.82 -3.76 -18.66
CA LEU A 9 4.93 -4.66 -17.92
C LEU A 9 3.50 -4.67 -18.46
N GLN A 10 3.03 -3.58 -19.05
CA GLN A 10 1.73 -3.57 -19.74
C GLN A 10 1.75 -4.45 -20.99
N GLU A 11 2.87 -4.46 -21.72
CA GLU A 11 3.06 -5.33 -22.88
C GLU A 11 3.25 -6.78 -22.45
N ASP A 12 4.18 -7.03 -21.53
CA ASP A 12 4.59 -8.36 -21.10
C ASP A 12 4.83 -8.38 -19.57
N LEU A 13 3.88 -8.95 -18.81
CA LEU A 13 3.98 -9.06 -17.36
C LEU A 13 5.15 -9.93 -16.89
N SER A 14 5.61 -10.89 -17.70
CA SER A 14 6.70 -11.80 -17.32
C SER A 14 8.01 -11.06 -17.04
N LYS A 15 8.18 -9.87 -17.61
CA LYS A 15 9.33 -9.00 -17.35
C LYS A 15 9.46 -8.55 -15.89
N ILE A 16 8.42 -8.76 -15.06
CA ILE A 16 8.52 -8.51 -13.61
C ILE A 16 9.50 -9.46 -12.93
N HIS A 17 9.79 -10.60 -13.53
CA HIS A 17 10.74 -11.55 -13.00
C HIS A 17 12.21 -11.16 -13.26
N GLU A 18 12.45 -10.16 -14.10
CA GLU A 18 13.78 -9.58 -14.29
C GLU A 18 14.20 -8.79 -13.03
N SER A 19 15.44 -9.00 -12.58
CA SER A 19 15.98 -8.39 -11.34
C SER A 19 15.90 -6.86 -11.34
N SER A 20 16.16 -6.23 -12.50
CA SER A 20 16.05 -4.77 -12.67
C SER A 20 14.63 -4.26 -12.47
N ASN A 21 13.66 -4.93 -13.07
CA ASN A 21 12.25 -4.55 -13.00
C ASN A 21 11.68 -4.80 -11.60
N ARG A 22 12.06 -5.90 -10.94
CA ARG A 22 11.74 -6.14 -9.52
C ARG A 22 12.23 -5.02 -8.63
N SER A 23 13.48 -4.63 -8.75
CA SER A 23 14.07 -3.56 -7.95
C SER A 23 13.37 -2.22 -8.16
N LEU A 24 13.11 -1.85 -9.42
CA LEU A 24 12.39 -0.64 -9.76
C LEU A 24 10.95 -0.66 -9.25
N MET A 25 10.26 -1.80 -9.35
CA MET A 25 8.90 -1.96 -8.83
C MET A 25 8.86 -1.79 -7.31
N ILE A 26 9.80 -2.35 -6.57
CA ILE A 26 9.88 -2.20 -5.11
C ILE A 26 10.05 -0.72 -4.73
N ILE A 27 11.00 -0.03 -5.37
CA ILE A 27 11.25 1.40 -5.12
C ILE A 27 9.99 2.21 -5.44
N PHE A 28 9.32 1.90 -6.52
CA PHE A 28 8.09 2.56 -6.93
C PHE A 28 6.96 2.34 -5.92
N LEU A 29 6.68 1.08 -5.55
CA LEU A 29 5.66 0.74 -4.56
C LEU A 29 5.97 1.36 -3.19
N HIS A 30 7.23 1.34 -2.77
CA HIS A 30 7.67 2.01 -1.55
C HIS A 30 7.34 3.51 -1.59
N SER A 31 7.73 4.19 -2.67
CA SER A 31 7.45 5.62 -2.85
C SER A 31 5.96 5.91 -2.82
N LEU A 32 5.13 5.08 -3.48
CA LEU A 32 3.67 5.21 -3.48
C LEU A 32 3.08 5.03 -2.08
N ALA A 33 3.57 4.05 -1.30
CA ALA A 33 3.05 3.73 0.02
C ALA A 33 3.26 4.87 1.03
N TYR A 34 4.34 5.61 0.92
CA TYR A 34 4.72 6.65 1.89
C TYR A 34 4.45 8.09 1.44
N ARG A 35 4.17 8.35 0.14
CA ARG A 35 3.95 9.72 -0.38
C ARG A 35 2.60 10.33 -0.01
N THR A 36 1.70 9.59 0.61
CA THR A 36 0.32 10.00 0.81
C THR A 36 0.16 11.02 1.94
N LYS A 37 -0.82 11.91 1.81
CA LYS A 37 -1.23 12.84 2.88
C LYS A 37 -1.67 12.09 4.14
N GLN A 38 -2.32 10.94 3.97
CA GLN A 38 -2.75 10.09 5.08
C GLN A 38 -1.57 9.62 5.92
N PHE A 39 -0.50 9.12 5.28
CA PHE A 39 0.71 8.73 6.01
C PHE A 39 1.28 9.89 6.81
N ARG A 40 1.38 11.09 6.21
CA ARG A 40 1.85 12.29 6.89
C ARG A 40 1.00 12.62 8.11
N ASN A 41 -0.32 12.67 7.95
CA ASN A 41 -1.25 12.96 9.04
C ASN A 41 -1.16 11.91 10.17
N GLN A 42 -0.99 10.63 9.82
CA GLN A 42 -0.77 9.57 10.82
C GLN A 42 0.53 9.79 11.60
N MET A 43 1.61 10.16 10.91
CA MET A 43 2.89 10.46 11.56
C MET A 43 2.81 11.71 12.44
N ASP A 44 2.12 12.76 12.01
CA ASP A 44 1.88 13.94 12.85
C ASP A 44 1.10 13.57 14.11
N ALA A 45 0.06 12.75 14.00
CA ALA A 45 -0.71 12.30 15.17
C ALA A 45 0.15 11.47 16.15
N ILE A 46 0.98 10.55 15.64
CA ILE A 46 1.91 9.77 16.46
C ILE A 46 2.94 10.67 17.12
N ASN A 47 3.56 11.58 16.37
CA ASN A 47 4.57 12.50 16.89
C ASN A 47 4.00 13.43 17.97
N ASN A 48 2.77 13.95 17.78
CA ASN A 48 2.10 14.76 18.79
C ASN A 48 1.85 13.97 20.08
N LYS A 49 1.35 12.75 19.97
CA LYS A 49 1.16 11.87 21.14
C LYS A 49 2.49 11.53 21.83
N THR A 50 3.53 11.25 21.07
CA THR A 50 4.88 11.03 21.60
C THR A 50 5.38 12.26 22.35
N LYS A 51 5.17 13.46 21.79
CA LYS A 51 5.53 14.74 22.43
C LYS A 51 4.80 14.94 23.74
N GLU A 52 3.49 14.66 23.80
CA GLU A 52 2.69 14.73 25.04
C GLU A 52 3.25 13.82 26.12
N VAL A 53 3.52 12.53 25.77
CA VAL A 53 4.06 11.56 26.71
C VAL A 53 5.45 11.98 27.21
N LEU A 54 6.36 12.36 26.31
CA LEU A 54 7.70 12.81 26.68
C LEU A 54 7.67 14.08 27.53
N THR A 55 6.76 15.02 27.24
CA THR A 55 6.57 16.23 28.05
C THR A 55 6.19 15.84 29.48
N SER A 56 5.18 14.99 29.65
CA SER A 56 4.77 14.51 30.98
C SER A 56 5.89 13.78 31.73
N MET A 57 6.66 12.96 31.02
CA MET A 57 7.84 12.29 31.62
C MET A 57 8.90 13.28 32.10
N CYS A 58 9.24 14.29 31.27
CA CYS A 58 10.19 15.32 31.64
C CYS A 58 9.73 16.13 32.86
N ASP A 59 8.43 16.47 32.92
CA ASP A 59 7.82 17.18 34.06
C ASP A 59 7.91 16.32 35.34
N ASN A 60 7.57 15.04 35.26
CA ASN A 60 7.65 14.11 36.40
C ASN A 60 9.10 13.90 36.89
N MET A 61 10.09 14.01 36.00
CA MET A 61 11.51 13.93 36.34
C MET A 61 12.10 15.24 36.84
N GLY A 62 11.32 16.34 36.85
CA GLY A 62 11.77 17.65 37.26
C GLY A 62 12.84 18.27 36.37
N LEU A 63 12.85 17.94 35.06
CA LEU A 63 13.83 18.49 34.13
C LEU A 63 13.56 19.99 33.87
N ASP A 64 14.66 20.77 33.80
CA ASP A 64 14.57 22.17 33.42
C ASP A 64 14.08 22.33 31.97
N GLU A 65 13.52 23.49 31.63
CA GLU A 65 12.93 23.79 30.32
C GLU A 65 13.92 23.64 29.16
N LYS A 66 15.23 23.89 29.41
CA LYS A 66 16.27 23.75 28.38
C LYS A 66 16.51 22.28 28.03
N LEU A 67 16.57 21.43 29.06
CA LEU A 67 16.78 19.99 28.87
C LEU A 67 15.52 19.34 28.29
N LYS A 68 14.35 19.72 28.78
CA LYS A 68 13.06 19.30 28.23
C LYS A 68 12.96 19.62 26.73
N ARG A 69 13.26 20.87 26.32
CA ARG A 69 13.26 21.25 24.89
C ARG A 69 14.23 20.40 24.07
N LYS A 70 15.46 20.19 24.52
CA LYS A 70 16.43 19.34 23.83
C LYS A 70 15.94 17.90 23.68
N THR A 71 15.32 17.34 24.71
CA THR A 71 14.75 16.00 24.68
C THR A 71 13.64 15.87 23.64
N LEU A 72 12.73 16.85 23.57
CA LEU A 72 11.66 16.88 22.59
C LEU A 72 12.19 17.08 21.16
N GLU A 73 13.13 17.97 20.94
CA GLU A 73 13.77 18.20 19.65
C GLU A 73 14.50 16.95 19.14
N ALA A 74 15.16 16.19 20.02
CA ALA A 74 15.88 14.97 19.67
C ALA A 74 14.97 13.78 19.34
N ASN A 75 13.76 13.72 19.91
CA ASN A 75 12.90 12.54 19.83
C ASN A 75 11.59 12.77 19.07
N CYS A 76 11.22 14.01 18.77
CA CYS A 76 10.02 14.35 18.03
C CYS A 76 10.38 14.91 16.65
N SER A 77 9.64 14.45 15.63
CA SER A 77 9.79 14.91 14.25
C SER A 77 8.45 15.49 13.75
N THR A 78 8.42 16.06 12.55
CA THR A 78 7.19 16.37 11.85
C THR A 78 6.79 15.23 10.93
N GLY A 79 5.50 15.11 10.61
CA GLY A 79 5.03 14.12 9.65
C GLY A 79 5.70 14.28 8.28
N ILE A 80 6.00 15.52 7.86
CA ILE A 80 6.76 15.80 6.64
C ILE A 80 8.19 15.23 6.72
N ASN A 81 8.93 15.50 7.78
CA ASN A 81 10.29 15.01 7.93
C ASN A 81 10.33 13.49 7.99
N THR A 82 9.39 12.88 8.73
CA THR A 82 9.22 11.43 8.76
C THR A 82 8.89 10.87 7.37
N GLN A 83 8.02 11.53 6.62
CA GLN A 83 7.67 11.14 5.25
C GLN A 83 8.87 11.21 4.31
N LEU A 84 9.62 12.32 4.35
CA LEU A 84 10.83 12.48 3.53
C LEU A 84 11.88 11.42 3.86
N TYR A 85 12.09 11.14 5.16
CA TYR A 85 13.00 10.07 5.58
C TYR A 85 12.55 8.71 5.05
N GLN A 86 11.26 8.38 5.10
CA GLN A 86 10.74 7.12 4.57
C GLN A 86 10.93 7.03 3.05
N ILE A 87 10.66 8.09 2.30
CA ILE A 87 10.75 8.06 0.82
C ILE A 87 12.20 8.08 0.33
N LEU A 88 13.05 8.93 0.92
CA LEU A 88 14.41 9.21 0.43
C LEU A 88 15.49 8.43 1.19
N GLY A 89 15.16 7.90 2.35
CA GLY A 89 16.12 7.19 3.19
C GLY A 89 16.48 5.81 2.64
N ILE A 90 17.76 5.51 2.54
CA ILE A 90 18.22 4.20 2.05
C ILE A 90 17.72 3.06 2.95
N LYS A 91 17.77 3.20 4.27
CA LYS A 91 17.36 2.15 5.21
C LYS A 91 15.89 1.74 5.06
N PRO A 92 14.90 2.66 5.01
CA PRO A 92 13.51 2.30 4.75
C PRO A 92 13.30 1.58 3.42
N VAL A 93 13.94 2.04 2.35
CA VAL A 93 13.85 1.41 1.02
C VAL A 93 14.41 -0.01 1.08
N LEU A 94 15.61 -0.21 1.66
CA LEU A 94 16.20 -1.54 1.80
C LEU A 94 15.33 -2.48 2.64
N LYS A 95 14.68 -1.99 3.70
CA LYS A 95 13.74 -2.78 4.51
C LYS A 95 12.55 -3.26 3.68
N THR A 96 11.96 -2.39 2.85
CA THR A 96 10.87 -2.78 1.95
C THR A 96 11.37 -3.78 0.90
N MET A 97 12.57 -3.58 0.35
CA MET A 97 13.18 -4.54 -0.59
C MET A 97 13.34 -5.91 0.06
N GLN A 98 13.94 -6.00 1.24
CA GLN A 98 14.10 -7.26 1.97
C GLN A 98 12.75 -7.92 2.27
N MET A 99 11.75 -7.13 2.69
CA MET A 99 10.40 -7.65 2.96
C MET A 99 9.78 -8.26 1.71
N LEU A 100 9.73 -7.52 0.60
CA LEU A 100 9.04 -7.97 -0.61
C LEU A 100 9.81 -9.09 -1.35
N GLN A 101 11.14 -9.11 -1.29
CA GLN A 101 11.94 -10.16 -1.94
C GLN A 101 11.98 -11.44 -1.13
N ASN A 102 12.12 -11.35 0.19
CA ASN A 102 12.33 -12.52 1.03
C ASN A 102 11.02 -13.17 1.48
N ASN A 103 9.97 -12.36 1.75
CA ASN A 103 8.75 -12.85 2.37
C ASN A 103 7.59 -13.03 1.39
N TYR A 104 7.72 -12.58 0.13
CA TYR A 104 6.62 -12.67 -0.84
C TYR A 104 7.05 -13.41 -2.10
N ASP A 105 6.15 -14.23 -2.59
CA ASP A 105 6.17 -14.71 -3.96
C ASP A 105 5.44 -13.71 -4.86
N TRP A 106 5.94 -13.58 -6.08
CA TRP A 106 5.47 -12.61 -7.05
C TRP A 106 4.82 -13.35 -8.21
N TYR A 107 3.58 -13.00 -8.50
CA TYR A 107 2.79 -13.62 -9.54
C TYR A 107 2.30 -12.59 -10.55
N GLU A 108 2.28 -13.00 -11.80
CA GLU A 108 1.52 -12.33 -12.84
C GLU A 108 0.04 -12.60 -12.61
N ALA A 109 -0.82 -11.59 -12.76
CA ALA A 109 -2.25 -11.75 -12.63
C ALA A 109 -2.98 -11.21 -13.84
N VAL A 110 -3.86 -12.04 -14.40
CA VAL A 110 -4.68 -11.71 -15.56
C VAL A 110 -6.14 -11.74 -15.16
N ASN A 111 -6.83 -10.66 -15.50
CA ASN A 111 -8.25 -10.49 -15.29
C ASN A 111 -8.97 -10.66 -16.65
N ASN A 112 -9.64 -11.78 -16.82
CA ASN A 112 -10.46 -12.09 -17.99
C ASN A 112 -11.96 -11.89 -17.72
N THR A 113 -12.32 -11.17 -16.64
CA THR A 113 -13.72 -10.90 -16.28
C THR A 113 -14.20 -9.59 -16.92
N ASP A 114 -15.52 -9.35 -16.89
CA ASP A 114 -16.13 -8.11 -17.41
C ASP A 114 -15.92 -6.89 -16.47
N LEU A 115 -15.29 -7.07 -15.32
CA LEU A 115 -15.01 -6.01 -14.37
C LEU A 115 -13.53 -5.67 -14.38
N ASP A 116 -13.18 -4.51 -14.89
CA ASP A 116 -11.80 -4.01 -14.89
C ASP A 116 -11.27 -3.70 -13.49
N PHE A 117 -9.95 -3.70 -13.36
CA PHE A 117 -9.29 -3.17 -12.16
C PHE A 117 -9.51 -1.67 -12.02
N VAL A 118 -9.57 -1.24 -10.76
CA VAL A 118 -9.46 0.16 -10.37
C VAL A 118 -8.21 0.38 -9.54
N ILE A 119 -7.71 1.62 -9.54
CA ILE A 119 -6.57 2.02 -8.72
C ILE A 119 -6.91 3.32 -7.97
N SER A 120 -6.54 3.41 -6.71
CA SER A 120 -6.79 4.59 -5.89
C SER A 120 -5.61 5.56 -5.89
N ASP A 121 -5.81 6.73 -5.31
CA ASP A 121 -4.73 7.70 -5.02
C ASP A 121 -3.78 7.23 -3.89
N ASN A 122 -4.07 6.08 -3.27
CA ASN A 122 -3.23 5.41 -2.28
C ASN A 122 -3.05 3.92 -2.60
N PRO A 123 -2.51 3.57 -3.78
CA PRO A 123 -2.60 2.22 -4.33
C PRO A 123 -1.70 1.18 -3.67
N ALA A 124 -0.71 1.62 -2.90
CA ALA A 124 0.32 0.76 -2.32
C ALA A 124 0.28 0.72 -0.77
N GLN A 125 -0.83 1.10 -0.15
CA GLN A 125 -0.98 1.06 1.30
C GLN A 125 -0.77 -0.36 1.86
N ALA A 126 -1.24 -1.38 1.15
CA ALA A 126 -1.07 -2.77 1.52
C ALA A 126 0.41 -3.17 1.71
N VAL A 127 1.32 -2.60 0.91
CA VAL A 127 2.78 -2.81 1.05
C VAL A 127 3.28 -2.30 2.41
N ARG A 128 2.80 -1.12 2.82
CA ARG A 128 3.17 -0.50 4.10
C ARG A 128 2.61 -1.27 5.30
N LEU A 129 1.40 -1.80 5.17
CA LEU A 129 0.71 -2.55 6.23
C LEU A 129 1.13 -4.03 6.31
N GLY A 130 1.84 -4.53 5.29
CA GLY A 130 2.33 -5.91 5.26
C GLY A 130 1.21 -6.94 5.17
N PHE A 131 0.21 -6.71 4.30
CA PHE A 131 -0.85 -7.68 4.05
C PHE A 131 -0.31 -8.95 3.42
N ASN A 132 -0.99 -10.07 3.68
CA ASN A 132 -0.56 -11.38 3.18
C ASN A 132 -0.76 -11.53 1.66
N ASP A 133 -1.63 -10.74 1.06
CA ASP A 133 -1.95 -10.76 -0.37
C ASP A 133 -2.11 -9.31 -0.84
N ILE A 134 -1.22 -8.85 -1.72
CA ILE A 134 -1.15 -7.48 -2.21
C ILE A 134 -1.33 -7.52 -3.71
N CYS A 135 -2.35 -6.85 -4.24
CA CYS A 135 -2.56 -6.70 -5.67
C CYS A 135 -2.23 -5.27 -6.10
N PHE A 136 -1.36 -5.15 -7.10
CA PHE A 136 -1.03 -3.89 -7.73
C PHE A 136 -1.42 -3.92 -9.21
N PRO A 137 -2.52 -3.26 -9.61
CA PRO A 137 -2.93 -3.17 -11.01
C PRO A 137 -1.90 -2.43 -11.87
N ILE A 138 -1.55 -3.01 -13.02
CA ILE A 138 -0.69 -2.42 -14.04
C ILE A 138 -1.52 -1.84 -15.19
N SER A 139 -2.66 -2.49 -15.48
CA SER A 139 -3.65 -2.03 -16.46
C SER A 139 -5.06 -2.42 -16.00
N CYS A 140 -6.08 -2.19 -16.83
CA CYS A 140 -7.46 -2.59 -16.54
C CYS A 140 -7.63 -4.10 -16.36
N ASN A 141 -6.75 -4.90 -16.96
CA ASN A 141 -6.86 -6.37 -16.94
C ASN A 141 -5.57 -7.09 -16.53
N LYS A 142 -4.52 -6.39 -16.15
CA LYS A 142 -3.24 -6.98 -15.71
C LYS A 142 -2.84 -6.42 -14.36
N ALA A 143 -2.33 -7.26 -13.48
CA ALA A 143 -1.82 -6.87 -12.17
C ALA A 143 -0.60 -7.72 -11.77
N ILE A 144 0.14 -7.25 -10.77
CA ILE A 144 1.12 -8.06 -10.04
C ILE A 144 0.52 -8.36 -8.68
N ILE A 145 0.58 -9.63 -8.28
CA ILE A 145 0.15 -10.08 -6.97
C ILE A 145 1.37 -10.55 -6.17
N PHE A 146 1.49 -10.03 -4.95
CA PHE A 146 2.49 -10.42 -3.99
C PHE A 146 1.81 -11.22 -2.89
N ARG A 147 2.18 -12.48 -2.72
CA ARG A 147 1.66 -13.36 -1.67
C ARG A 147 2.75 -13.70 -0.69
N ILE A 148 2.42 -13.62 0.60
CA ILE A 148 3.37 -14.02 1.63
C ILE A 148 3.67 -15.51 1.51
N LYS A 149 4.96 -15.86 1.55
CA LYS A 149 5.43 -17.24 1.52
C LYS A 149 4.91 -18.00 2.74
N ASP A 150 4.82 -19.31 2.61
CA ASP A 150 4.45 -20.23 3.69
C ASP A 150 3.04 -20.04 4.28
N LYS A 151 2.15 -19.29 3.59
CA LYS A 151 0.72 -19.23 3.95
C LYS A 151 -0.12 -20.03 2.96
N THR A 152 -0.92 -20.92 3.52
CA THR A 152 -1.80 -21.82 2.77
C THR A 152 -3.06 -21.14 2.26
N GLU A 153 -3.50 -20.05 2.91
CA GLU A 153 -4.72 -19.33 2.54
C GLU A 153 -4.43 -17.85 2.29
N PRO A 154 -4.65 -17.34 1.06
CA PRO A 154 -4.63 -15.92 0.78
C PRO A 154 -5.83 -15.23 1.43
N LEU A 155 -5.64 -14.03 1.99
CA LEU A 155 -6.72 -13.29 2.65
C LEU A 155 -7.75 -12.70 1.67
N ILE A 156 -7.35 -12.45 0.44
CA ILE A 156 -8.14 -11.66 -0.52
C ILE A 156 -8.65 -12.52 -1.66
N SER A 157 -7.77 -13.34 -2.24
CA SER A 157 -8.11 -14.20 -3.38
C SER A 157 -7.77 -15.65 -3.10
N LYS A 158 -8.70 -16.55 -3.49
CA LYS A 158 -8.49 -18.01 -3.46
C LYS A 158 -7.95 -18.56 -4.78
N ASP A 159 -7.81 -17.71 -5.80
CA ASP A 159 -7.30 -18.13 -7.10
C ASP A 159 -5.84 -18.54 -6.99
N MET A 160 -5.51 -19.73 -7.46
CA MET A 160 -4.17 -20.30 -7.34
C MET A 160 -3.36 -20.05 -8.61
N PRO A 161 -2.04 -19.84 -8.49
CA PRO A 161 -1.18 -19.67 -9.66
C PRO A 161 -1.02 -20.99 -10.42
N VAL A 162 -1.04 -20.87 -11.73
CA VAL A 162 -0.67 -21.95 -12.66
C VAL A 162 0.49 -21.44 -13.51
N ASN A 163 1.65 -22.10 -13.44
CA ASN A 163 2.87 -21.67 -14.13
C ASN A 163 3.26 -20.20 -13.86
N GLY A 164 3.08 -19.73 -12.61
CA GLY A 164 3.43 -18.36 -12.23
C GLY A 164 2.35 -17.31 -12.53
N VAL A 165 1.28 -17.69 -13.22
CA VAL A 165 0.18 -16.79 -13.59
C VAL A 165 -1.09 -17.10 -12.81
N ILE A 166 -1.75 -16.08 -12.27
CA ILE A 166 -3.06 -16.19 -11.61
C ILE A 166 -4.13 -15.68 -12.57
N ASN A 167 -5.02 -16.56 -12.99
CA ASN A 167 -6.25 -16.16 -13.69
C ASN A 167 -7.30 -15.81 -12.63
N LEU A 168 -7.66 -14.54 -12.56
CA LEU A 168 -8.52 -14.01 -11.50
C LEU A 168 -10.00 -14.31 -11.79
N SER A 169 -10.69 -14.79 -10.77
CA SER A 169 -12.13 -14.86 -10.74
C SER A 169 -12.75 -13.46 -10.51
N LEU A 170 -14.00 -13.27 -10.89
CA LEU A 170 -14.73 -12.04 -10.66
C LEU A 170 -14.76 -11.66 -9.16
N ASN A 171 -14.90 -12.63 -8.28
CA ASN A 171 -14.89 -12.40 -6.84
C ASN A 171 -13.55 -11.83 -6.35
N SER A 172 -12.44 -12.32 -6.89
CA SER A 172 -11.11 -11.80 -6.57
C SER A 172 -10.90 -10.38 -7.08
N VAL A 173 -11.35 -10.08 -8.30
CA VAL A 173 -11.30 -8.72 -8.86
C VAL A 173 -12.14 -7.75 -8.02
N ILE A 174 -13.36 -8.16 -7.63
CA ILE A 174 -14.20 -7.36 -6.72
C ILE A 174 -13.49 -7.12 -5.37
N ALA A 175 -12.87 -8.15 -4.81
CA ALA A 175 -12.17 -8.03 -3.53
C ALA A 175 -10.98 -7.07 -3.61
N TYR A 176 -10.12 -7.18 -4.62
CA TYR A 176 -9.00 -6.27 -4.83
C TYR A 176 -9.45 -4.83 -5.12
N ASN A 177 -10.47 -4.65 -5.96
CA ASN A 177 -11.06 -3.35 -6.22
C ASN A 177 -11.68 -2.73 -4.96
N SER A 178 -12.28 -3.55 -4.10
CA SER A 178 -12.83 -3.09 -2.81
C SER A 178 -11.75 -2.62 -1.86
N MET A 179 -10.56 -3.22 -1.89
CA MET A 179 -9.41 -2.72 -1.12
C MET A 179 -8.94 -1.37 -1.65
N GLN A 180 -8.80 -1.22 -2.96
CA GLN A 180 -8.44 0.06 -3.57
C GLN A 180 -9.44 1.16 -3.19
N LEU A 181 -10.73 0.82 -3.17
CA LEU A 181 -11.79 1.73 -2.74
C LEU A 181 -11.69 2.09 -1.25
N ALA A 182 -11.38 1.11 -0.39
CA ALA A 182 -11.23 1.33 1.05
C ALA A 182 -9.97 2.15 1.42
N GLU A 183 -8.92 2.02 0.63
CA GLU A 183 -7.63 2.68 0.83
C GLU A 183 -7.55 4.05 0.16
N GLY A 184 -8.35 4.29 -0.87
CA GLY A 184 -8.46 5.58 -1.57
C GLY A 184 -8.97 6.68 -0.64
N GLN A 185 -8.41 7.89 -0.80
CA GLN A 185 -8.78 9.05 0.00
C GLN A 185 -9.73 9.98 -0.75
N ASN A 186 -9.38 10.32 -1.99
CA ASN A 186 -10.09 11.32 -2.78
C ASN A 186 -10.44 10.81 -4.19
N PHE A 187 -9.61 9.92 -4.75
CA PHE A 187 -9.72 9.55 -6.16
C PHE A 187 -9.65 8.04 -6.35
N LEU A 188 -10.47 7.58 -7.28
CA LEU A 188 -10.44 6.24 -7.82
C LEU A 188 -10.36 6.36 -9.36
N PHE A 189 -9.42 5.66 -9.96
CA PHE A 189 -9.16 5.67 -11.40
C PHE A 189 -9.51 4.29 -11.98
N GLY A 190 -10.10 4.27 -13.16
CA GLY A 190 -10.50 3.05 -13.84
C GLY A 190 -11.44 3.34 -14.99
N THR A 191 -11.94 2.32 -15.66
CA THR A 191 -12.95 2.47 -16.68
C THR A 191 -14.28 2.95 -16.08
N SER A 192 -15.10 3.60 -16.88
CA SER A 192 -16.41 4.11 -16.44
C SER A 192 -17.30 3.02 -15.85
N ASN A 193 -17.23 1.78 -16.39
CA ASN A 193 -17.99 0.64 -15.90
C ASN A 193 -17.49 0.20 -14.51
N ALA A 194 -16.18 0.04 -14.35
CA ALA A 194 -15.57 -0.36 -13.08
C ALA A 194 -15.86 0.68 -11.98
N ILE A 195 -15.73 1.97 -12.28
CA ILE A 195 -16.04 3.05 -11.33
C ILE A 195 -17.52 3.03 -10.91
N LYS A 196 -18.45 2.86 -11.86
CA LYS A 196 -19.88 2.75 -11.54
C LYS A 196 -20.17 1.54 -10.64
N CYS A 197 -19.53 0.40 -10.91
CA CYS A 197 -19.67 -0.81 -10.09
C CYS A 197 -19.16 -0.57 -8.66
N MET A 198 -17.98 -0.01 -8.51
CA MET A 198 -17.39 0.31 -7.21
C MET A 198 -18.22 1.30 -6.40
N LYS A 199 -18.80 2.32 -7.06
CA LYS A 199 -19.72 3.27 -6.41
C LYS A 199 -20.94 2.57 -5.82
N LYS A 200 -21.59 1.68 -6.58
CA LYS A 200 -22.73 0.89 -6.07
C LYS A 200 -22.35 0.03 -4.87
N LEU A 201 -21.20 -0.66 -4.94
CA LEU A 201 -20.71 -1.46 -3.82
C LEU A 201 -20.45 -0.60 -2.57
N TRP A 202 -19.89 0.59 -2.73
CA TRP A 202 -19.68 1.54 -1.64
C TRP A 202 -21.00 1.96 -0.98
N GLU A 203 -21.99 2.35 -1.78
CA GLU A 203 -23.32 2.76 -1.30
C GLU A 203 -24.00 1.64 -0.49
N VAL A 204 -23.94 0.40 -0.99
CA VAL A 204 -24.47 -0.78 -0.29
C VAL A 204 -23.71 -1.00 1.04
N SER A 205 -22.39 -0.91 1.02
CA SER A 205 -21.56 -1.08 2.23
C SER A 205 -21.89 -0.05 3.31
N GLN A 206 -22.11 1.21 2.94
CA GLN A 206 -22.49 2.28 3.87
C GLN A 206 -23.89 2.05 4.46
N THR A 207 -24.82 1.54 3.67
CA THR A 207 -26.18 1.21 4.12
C THR A 207 -26.16 0.08 5.15
N ILE A 208 -25.33 -0.96 4.93
CA ILE A 208 -25.16 -2.05 5.88
C ILE A 208 -24.53 -1.56 7.19
N ARG A 209 -23.50 -0.71 7.10
CA ARG A 209 -22.82 -0.15 8.30
C ARG A 209 -23.79 0.69 9.15
N LYS A 210 -24.67 1.48 8.52
CA LYS A 210 -25.67 2.30 9.23
C LYS A 210 -26.73 1.46 9.94
N LYS A 211 -27.08 0.28 9.42
CA LYS A 211 -28.07 -0.64 10.04
C LYS A 211 -27.50 -1.43 11.24
N ARG A 212 -26.16 -1.48 11.40
CA ARG A 212 -25.48 -2.20 12.48
C ARG A 212 -25.12 -1.31 13.66
N LYS A 213 -25.35 -0.02 13.56
CA LYS A 213 -25.24 0.96 14.65
C LYS A 213 -26.63 1.26 15.23
#